data_b2cf126c1b02db6d62963398e524c3ea
#
_entry.id   b2cf126c1b02db6d62963398e524c3ea
#
_cell.length_a   1.000
_cell.length_b   1.000
_cell.length_c   1.000
_cell.angle_alpha   90.00
_cell.angle_beta   90.00
_cell.angle_gamma   90.00
#
_symmetry.space_group_name_H-M   'P 1'
#
loop_
_entity.id
_entity.type
_entity.pdbx_description
1 polymer ?
#
loop_
_entity_poly.entity_id
_entity_poly.type
_entity_poly.pdbx_seq_one_letter_code
_entity_poly.pdbx_strand_id
1 'polypeptide(L)'
;MRDSFINTLLEYGGISSLQARLLKFLTGIQKNLNQDALNLFALLLAKQSDGDTRISIEEAPLRKAISRKMQNLGIADFDQFSESIVNGASSIKQGAYGNIVDSAPDASSFYQKPFILQNGFLYPSKYYFAKVIVEDKVKEFFNHIPSDESEIPQCIRTIESITRGPQGGGITLEKEQALAVIRGRQENLIITGGPGTGKTTVTFFLLRELYLNSEKHLQAPLYLAAPSGKAADRMKESIEQSVNLIGADEFETNLVIYNKMSNADSYTLHRLLGYKPDDNKFIYNSENHFPENSVFVIDESSMIDLTLFANFLQALPHSARIFLLGDAHQLPSVDAGAVLGELLESKADSTVKLTVSRRFNENSAIGHLAKLDFSEAPCTFVPPNEWDMHSEVQLLNLDTREKSAQLQGILEKWAGEYLDSFVELAAQVVPNQPSQEELLERVWNFCTQARILSAERSGPAGVQNINDAIERLLLSKAKGANISKIIMLNRNQSSFKLYNGDTGILFTNGNGEKFILFKTNRGFVFYPEYQFAPNVLETAFAITIHKAQGSEYDHVLMFIPTRPEHPLLNRQILYTGITRAKRSVTIVATPETFKAACETVIERDTGIEL
;
A
#
# COMPACT_ATOMS: atom_id res chain seq x y z
N MET A 1 -10.64 -27.09 -30.33
CA MET A 1 -10.22 -25.69 -30.10
C MET A 1 -10.44 -25.25 -28.64
N ARG A 2 -10.47 -26.19 -27.67
CA ARG A 2 -10.68 -25.87 -26.24
C ARG A 2 -9.39 -25.65 -25.43
N ASP A 3 -8.23 -25.96 -25.99
CA ASP A 3 -6.97 -26.02 -25.23
C ASP A 3 -5.91 -25.03 -25.72
N SER A 4 -6.27 -23.76 -25.92
CA SER A 4 -5.24 -22.75 -26.12
C SER A 4 -4.79 -22.22 -24.76
N PHE A 5 -3.48 -22.06 -24.58
CA PHE A 5 -2.88 -21.50 -23.36
C PHE A 5 -3.55 -20.19 -22.91
N ILE A 6 -3.92 -19.32 -23.85
CA ILE A 6 -4.65 -18.08 -23.60
C ILE A 6 -6.00 -18.32 -22.94
N ASN A 7 -6.75 -19.35 -23.40
CA ASN A 7 -8.04 -19.69 -22.81
C ASN A 7 -7.87 -20.27 -21.39
N THR A 8 -6.87 -21.11 -21.19
CA THR A 8 -6.50 -21.60 -19.87
C THR A 8 -6.18 -20.44 -18.92
N LEU A 9 -5.33 -19.51 -19.31
CA LEU A 9 -5.02 -18.33 -18.50
C LEU A 9 -6.25 -17.47 -18.20
N LEU A 10 -7.19 -17.33 -19.13
CA LEU A 10 -8.46 -16.62 -18.92
C LEU A 10 -9.34 -17.33 -17.89
N GLU A 11 -9.48 -18.64 -18.02
CA GLU A 11 -10.32 -19.46 -17.14
C GLU A 11 -9.80 -19.45 -15.69
N TYR A 12 -8.49 -19.54 -15.51
CA TYR A 12 -7.85 -19.52 -14.20
C TYR A 12 -7.50 -18.10 -13.70
N GLY A 13 -7.91 -17.05 -14.40
CA GLY A 13 -7.69 -15.66 -13.99
C GLY A 13 -6.25 -15.16 -14.13
N GLY A 14 -5.40 -15.88 -14.89
CA GLY A 14 -4.01 -15.48 -15.16
C GLY A 14 -3.87 -14.24 -16.03
N ILE A 15 -4.84 -13.99 -16.91
CA ILE A 15 -4.95 -12.78 -17.72
C ILE A 15 -6.40 -12.27 -17.75
N SER A 16 -6.55 -10.97 -17.98
CA SER A 16 -7.87 -10.33 -18.16
C SER A 16 -8.41 -10.49 -19.59
N SER A 17 -9.72 -10.32 -19.75
CA SER A 17 -10.36 -10.29 -21.09
C SER A 17 -9.78 -9.19 -22.00
N LEU A 18 -9.31 -8.07 -21.43
CA LEU A 18 -8.67 -7.01 -22.18
C LEU A 18 -7.29 -7.46 -22.71
N GLN A 19 -6.49 -8.11 -21.87
CA GLN A 19 -5.19 -8.67 -22.27
C GLN A 19 -5.35 -9.73 -23.36
N ALA A 20 -6.36 -10.60 -23.27
CA ALA A 20 -6.64 -11.57 -24.33
C ALA A 20 -7.07 -10.91 -25.64
N ARG A 21 -7.80 -9.78 -25.61
CA ARG A 21 -8.12 -8.99 -26.81
C ARG A 21 -6.88 -8.34 -27.40
N LEU A 22 -5.96 -7.84 -26.57
CA LEU A 22 -4.66 -7.31 -27.01
C LEU A 22 -3.88 -8.37 -27.77
N LEU A 23 -3.79 -9.60 -27.25
CA LEU A 23 -3.10 -10.70 -27.94
C LEU A 23 -3.71 -11.01 -29.32
N LYS A 24 -5.05 -10.98 -29.43
CA LYS A 24 -5.71 -11.10 -30.73
C LYS A 24 -5.39 -9.94 -31.68
N PHE A 25 -5.31 -8.72 -31.17
CA PHE A 25 -4.96 -7.55 -31.97
C PHE A 25 -3.54 -7.66 -32.55
N LEU A 26 -2.58 -8.24 -31.81
CA LEU A 26 -1.21 -8.46 -32.28
C LEU A 26 -1.15 -9.34 -33.55
N THR A 27 -2.06 -10.30 -33.70
CA THR A 27 -2.14 -11.13 -34.92
C THR A 27 -2.53 -10.33 -36.17
N GLY A 28 -3.24 -9.22 -35.98
CA GLY A 28 -3.59 -8.29 -37.05
C GLY A 28 -2.39 -7.44 -37.50
N ILE A 29 -1.53 -7.04 -36.58
CA ILE A 29 -0.30 -6.24 -36.84
C ILE A 29 0.79 -7.12 -37.45
N GLN A 30 0.97 -8.33 -36.93
CA GLN A 30 2.03 -9.27 -37.32
C GLN A 30 1.39 -10.53 -37.89
N LYS A 31 1.18 -10.56 -39.23
CA LYS A 31 0.43 -11.63 -39.90
C LYS A 31 1.05 -13.04 -39.78
N ASN A 32 2.35 -13.14 -39.58
CA ASN A 32 3.08 -14.40 -39.39
C ASN A 32 3.30 -14.76 -37.91
N LEU A 33 2.58 -14.12 -36.99
CA LEU A 33 2.66 -14.42 -35.56
C LEU A 33 2.08 -15.83 -35.31
N ASN A 34 2.92 -16.74 -34.85
CA ASN A 34 2.52 -18.11 -34.55
C ASN A 34 1.99 -18.25 -33.10
N GLN A 35 1.38 -19.41 -32.82
CA GLN A 35 0.80 -19.69 -31.51
C GLN A 35 1.86 -19.75 -30.40
N ASP A 36 3.08 -20.19 -30.72
CA ASP A 36 4.18 -20.31 -29.75
C ASP A 36 4.59 -18.94 -29.19
N ALA A 37 4.76 -17.95 -30.06
CA ALA A 37 5.04 -16.59 -29.64
C ALA A 37 3.85 -15.94 -28.91
N LEU A 38 2.62 -16.21 -29.33
CA LEU A 38 1.43 -15.74 -28.61
C LEU A 38 1.35 -16.30 -27.19
N ASN A 39 1.74 -17.56 -26.99
CA ASN A 39 1.79 -18.17 -25.67
C ASN A 39 2.85 -17.52 -24.78
N LEU A 40 4.01 -17.15 -25.32
CA LEU A 40 5.03 -16.40 -24.59
C LEU A 40 4.54 -14.99 -24.19
N PHE A 41 3.91 -14.26 -25.12
CA PHE A 41 3.33 -12.95 -24.79
C PHE A 41 2.19 -13.08 -23.77
N ALA A 42 1.38 -14.14 -23.83
CA ALA A 42 0.36 -14.40 -22.84
C ALA A 42 0.96 -14.65 -21.45
N LEU A 43 2.05 -15.42 -21.36
CA LEU A 43 2.77 -15.62 -20.11
C LEU A 43 3.37 -14.32 -19.57
N LEU A 44 3.97 -13.48 -20.42
CA LEU A 44 4.49 -12.17 -20.02
C LEU A 44 3.37 -11.30 -19.41
N LEU A 45 2.19 -11.24 -20.06
CA LEU A 45 1.05 -10.49 -19.53
C LEU A 45 0.50 -11.11 -18.24
N ALA A 46 0.52 -12.43 -18.11
CA ALA A 46 0.12 -13.12 -16.88
C ALA A 46 1.06 -12.81 -15.71
N LYS A 47 2.36 -12.68 -15.96
CA LYS A 47 3.34 -12.32 -14.93
C LYS A 47 3.21 -10.87 -14.44
N GLN A 48 2.62 -9.98 -15.24
CA GLN A 48 2.33 -8.63 -14.76
C GLN A 48 1.36 -8.60 -13.58
N SER A 49 0.43 -9.57 -13.50
CA SER A 49 -0.45 -9.72 -12.33
C SER A 49 0.29 -10.14 -11.06
N ASP A 50 1.49 -10.70 -11.18
CA ASP A 50 2.38 -11.02 -10.06
C ASP A 50 3.30 -9.83 -9.71
N GLY A 51 3.25 -8.76 -10.51
CA GLY A 51 4.04 -7.54 -10.34
C GLY A 51 5.37 -7.51 -11.10
N ASP A 52 5.66 -8.52 -11.93
CA ASP A 52 6.84 -8.54 -12.79
C ASP A 52 6.67 -7.62 -13.99
N THR A 53 7.74 -6.98 -14.44
CA THR A 53 7.75 -6.09 -15.61
C THR A 53 8.38 -6.72 -16.84
N ARG A 54 9.03 -7.88 -16.68
CA ARG A 54 9.76 -8.58 -17.76
C ARG A 54 9.70 -10.09 -17.59
N ILE A 55 10.16 -10.79 -18.61
CA ILE A 55 10.40 -12.23 -18.57
C ILE A 55 11.72 -12.56 -19.27
N SER A 56 12.53 -13.43 -18.67
CA SER A 56 13.71 -13.96 -19.37
C SER A 56 13.27 -14.86 -20.53
N ILE A 57 13.93 -14.73 -21.68
CA ILE A 57 13.74 -15.62 -22.84
C ILE A 57 14.81 -16.72 -22.92
N GLU A 58 15.70 -16.79 -21.91
CA GLU A 58 16.62 -17.92 -21.75
C GLU A 58 15.87 -19.14 -21.21
N GLU A 59 16.16 -20.33 -21.75
CA GLU A 59 15.35 -21.54 -21.56
C GLU A 59 15.17 -21.91 -20.08
N ALA A 60 16.24 -22.00 -19.31
CA ALA A 60 16.16 -22.45 -17.92
C ALA A 60 15.39 -21.49 -17.00
N PRO A 61 15.64 -20.15 -17.00
CA PRO A 61 14.82 -19.19 -16.27
C PRO A 61 13.35 -19.16 -16.76
N LEU A 62 13.13 -19.32 -18.07
CA LEU A 62 11.80 -19.31 -18.66
C LEU A 62 10.98 -20.51 -18.18
N ARG A 63 11.54 -21.72 -18.20
CA ARG A 63 10.89 -22.93 -17.68
C ARG A 63 10.53 -22.79 -16.19
N LYS A 64 11.42 -22.20 -15.37
CA LYS A 64 11.13 -21.90 -13.97
C LYS A 64 9.97 -20.91 -13.83
N ALA A 65 9.92 -19.87 -14.65
CA ALA A 65 8.84 -18.88 -14.66
C ALA A 65 7.49 -19.50 -15.06
N ILE A 66 7.48 -20.39 -16.06
CA ILE A 66 6.29 -21.15 -16.45
C ILE A 66 5.78 -21.98 -15.29
N SER A 67 6.64 -22.83 -14.72
CA SER A 67 6.28 -23.72 -13.60
C SER A 67 5.69 -22.95 -12.42
N ARG A 68 6.37 -21.89 -11.97
CA ARG A 68 5.91 -21.04 -10.86
C ARG A 68 4.54 -20.41 -11.16
N LYS A 69 4.34 -19.87 -12.37
CA LYS A 69 3.06 -19.24 -12.74
C LYS A 69 1.91 -20.26 -12.80
N MET A 70 2.16 -21.44 -13.37
CA MET A 70 1.15 -22.49 -13.48
C MET A 70 0.76 -23.03 -12.10
N GLN A 71 1.73 -23.25 -11.22
CA GLN A 71 1.47 -23.64 -9.83
C GLN A 71 0.63 -22.60 -9.10
N ASN A 72 0.98 -21.31 -9.21
CA ASN A 72 0.22 -20.21 -8.60
C ASN A 72 -1.24 -20.16 -9.07
N LEU A 73 -1.51 -20.55 -10.31
CA LEU A 73 -2.86 -20.62 -10.87
C LEU A 73 -3.56 -21.95 -10.53
N GLY A 74 -2.89 -22.92 -9.94
CA GLY A 74 -3.44 -24.25 -9.64
C GLY A 74 -3.59 -25.13 -10.88
N ILE A 75 -2.80 -24.89 -11.93
CA ILE A 75 -2.79 -25.65 -13.18
C ILE A 75 -1.75 -26.77 -13.06
N ALA A 76 -2.19 -28.02 -12.99
CA ALA A 76 -1.31 -29.17 -12.76
C ALA A 76 -0.64 -29.68 -14.04
N ASP A 77 -1.36 -29.67 -15.17
CA ASP A 77 -0.87 -30.20 -16.47
C ASP A 77 -0.60 -29.03 -17.42
N PHE A 78 0.69 -28.64 -17.53
CA PHE A 78 1.13 -27.52 -18.37
C PHE A 78 2.32 -27.86 -19.28
N ASP A 79 2.78 -29.09 -19.30
CA ASP A 79 3.95 -29.49 -20.07
C ASP A 79 3.78 -29.21 -21.58
N GLN A 80 2.59 -29.43 -22.10
CA GLN A 80 2.23 -29.12 -23.50
C GLN A 80 2.42 -27.63 -23.86
N PHE A 81 2.25 -26.71 -22.89
CA PHE A 81 2.44 -25.27 -23.12
C PHE A 81 3.90 -24.85 -22.95
N SER A 82 4.65 -25.58 -22.14
CA SER A 82 6.04 -25.25 -21.82
C SER A 82 6.92 -25.26 -23.07
N GLU A 83 6.85 -26.32 -23.89
CA GLU A 83 7.61 -26.41 -25.14
C GLU A 83 7.20 -25.33 -26.15
N SER A 84 5.90 -25.08 -26.29
CA SER A 84 5.40 -24.02 -27.18
C SER A 84 5.96 -22.64 -26.78
N ILE A 85 5.96 -22.31 -25.48
CA ILE A 85 6.47 -21.03 -24.98
C ILE A 85 7.97 -20.91 -25.23
N VAL A 86 8.76 -21.97 -25.01
CA VAL A 86 10.21 -22.00 -25.29
C VAL A 86 10.48 -21.85 -26.79
N ASN A 87 9.71 -22.47 -27.66
CA ASN A 87 9.81 -22.29 -29.12
C ASN A 87 9.50 -20.84 -29.52
N GLY A 88 8.50 -20.22 -28.88
CA GLY A 88 8.19 -18.79 -29.07
C GLY A 88 9.36 -17.88 -28.69
N ALA A 89 10.03 -18.16 -27.57
CA ALA A 89 11.23 -17.42 -27.13
C ALA A 89 12.38 -17.58 -28.13
N SER A 90 12.62 -18.79 -28.63
CA SER A 90 13.64 -19.07 -29.65
C SER A 90 13.38 -18.30 -30.94
N SER A 91 12.14 -18.22 -31.40
CA SER A 91 11.75 -17.44 -32.58
C SER A 91 12.04 -15.94 -32.42
N ILE A 92 11.73 -15.39 -31.21
CA ILE A 92 11.99 -13.98 -30.89
C ILE A 92 13.50 -13.71 -30.84
N LYS A 93 14.31 -14.60 -30.26
CA LYS A 93 15.78 -14.49 -30.25
C LYS A 93 16.36 -14.42 -31.68
N GLN A 94 15.77 -15.13 -32.63
CA GLN A 94 16.17 -15.13 -34.02
C GLN A 94 15.71 -13.90 -34.82
N GLY A 95 15.11 -12.91 -34.15
CA GLY A 95 14.65 -11.66 -34.75
C GLY A 95 13.30 -11.76 -35.46
N ALA A 96 12.54 -12.82 -35.22
CA ALA A 96 11.15 -12.89 -35.69
C ALA A 96 10.29 -11.79 -35.06
N TYR A 97 9.24 -11.39 -35.80
CA TYR A 97 8.20 -10.47 -35.30
C TYR A 97 8.66 -9.01 -35.10
N GLY A 98 9.57 -8.51 -35.94
CA GLY A 98 10.14 -7.17 -35.88
C GLY A 98 9.10 -6.01 -35.92
N ASN A 99 7.85 -6.25 -36.34
CA ASN A 99 6.80 -5.22 -36.30
C ASN A 99 6.23 -5.02 -34.89
N ILE A 100 6.40 -5.98 -33.97
CA ILE A 100 5.85 -5.93 -32.63
C ILE A 100 6.92 -6.06 -31.53
N VAL A 101 8.15 -6.50 -31.88
CA VAL A 101 9.28 -6.60 -30.95
C VAL A 101 10.41 -5.70 -31.47
N ASP A 102 10.91 -4.82 -30.61
CA ASP A 102 12.09 -4.00 -30.86
C ASP A 102 13.30 -4.58 -30.11
N SER A 103 14.38 -4.92 -30.85
CA SER A 103 15.61 -5.46 -30.27
C SER A 103 16.75 -4.44 -30.20
N ALA A 104 16.51 -3.21 -30.67
CA ALA A 104 17.48 -2.11 -30.63
C ALA A 104 16.75 -0.78 -30.30
N PRO A 105 16.07 -0.70 -29.14
CA PRO A 105 15.29 0.48 -28.78
C PRO A 105 16.19 1.69 -28.55
N ASP A 106 15.78 2.84 -29.07
CA ASP A 106 16.37 4.14 -28.80
C ASP A 106 15.30 5.10 -28.21
N ALA A 107 15.72 6.29 -27.80
CA ALA A 107 14.83 7.28 -27.23
C ALA A 107 13.69 7.71 -28.17
N SER A 108 13.86 7.56 -29.50
CA SER A 108 12.84 7.86 -30.51
C SER A 108 11.83 6.72 -30.69
N SER A 109 12.16 5.52 -30.21
CA SER A 109 11.34 4.30 -30.32
C SER A 109 10.20 4.25 -29.31
N PHE A 110 10.06 5.27 -28.47
CA PHE A 110 9.03 5.32 -27.44
C PHE A 110 7.63 5.08 -28.03
N TYR A 111 6.98 4.00 -27.63
CA TYR A 111 5.65 3.58 -28.10
C TYR A 111 5.52 3.12 -29.57
N GLN A 112 6.62 2.89 -30.29
CA GLN A 112 6.52 2.41 -31.68
C GLN A 112 6.14 0.93 -31.77
N LYS A 113 6.65 0.11 -30.84
CA LYS A 113 6.37 -1.33 -30.79
C LYS A 113 5.92 -1.76 -29.39
N PRO A 114 4.99 -2.72 -29.29
CA PRO A 114 4.42 -3.12 -28.00
C PRO A 114 5.40 -3.85 -27.07
N PHE A 115 6.46 -4.46 -27.61
CA PHE A 115 7.46 -5.20 -26.83
C PHE A 115 8.88 -4.79 -27.16
N ILE A 116 9.75 -4.88 -26.14
CA ILE A 116 11.18 -4.64 -26.23
C ILE A 116 11.92 -5.91 -25.82
N LEU A 117 12.89 -6.31 -26.63
CA LEU A 117 13.84 -7.37 -26.29
C LEU A 117 15.19 -6.74 -25.95
N GLN A 118 15.63 -6.83 -24.72
CA GLN A 118 16.91 -6.27 -24.27
C GLN A 118 17.60 -7.23 -23.30
N ASN A 119 18.88 -7.49 -23.51
CA ASN A 119 19.73 -8.31 -22.64
C ASN A 119 19.14 -9.69 -22.28
N GLY A 120 18.46 -10.36 -23.23
CA GLY A 120 17.82 -11.65 -22.98
C GLY A 120 16.49 -11.59 -22.22
N PHE A 121 15.94 -10.39 -22.04
CA PHE A 121 14.63 -10.19 -21.41
C PHE A 121 13.65 -9.53 -22.38
N LEU A 122 12.41 -10.01 -22.32
CA LEU A 122 11.28 -9.45 -23.04
C LEU A 122 10.43 -8.59 -22.09
N TYR A 123 10.20 -7.34 -22.50
CA TYR A 123 9.41 -6.34 -21.74
C TYR A 123 8.22 -5.87 -22.57
N PRO A 124 7.07 -5.56 -21.97
CA PRO A 124 6.16 -4.58 -22.56
C PRO A 124 6.84 -3.21 -22.62
N SER A 125 6.71 -2.51 -23.75
CA SER A 125 7.41 -1.23 -23.99
C SER A 125 7.23 -0.21 -22.86
N LYS A 126 5.99 -0.07 -22.32
CA LYS A 126 5.71 0.87 -21.24
C LYS A 126 6.59 0.66 -20.01
N TYR A 127 6.88 -0.59 -19.63
CA TYR A 127 7.72 -0.89 -18.48
C TYR A 127 9.21 -0.74 -18.78
N TYR A 128 9.64 -1.09 -19.99
CA TYR A 128 11.02 -0.87 -20.41
C TYR A 128 11.39 0.62 -20.32
N PHE A 129 10.58 1.48 -20.94
CA PHE A 129 10.86 2.92 -20.92
C PHE A 129 10.69 3.53 -19.53
N ALA A 130 9.71 3.08 -18.76
CA ALA A 130 9.59 3.51 -17.37
C ALA A 130 10.84 3.13 -16.54
N LYS A 131 11.38 1.92 -16.74
CA LYS A 131 12.64 1.48 -16.14
C LYS A 131 13.80 2.40 -16.51
N VAL A 132 14.01 2.68 -17.81
CA VAL A 132 15.10 3.55 -18.29
C VAL A 132 15.00 4.95 -17.64
N ILE A 133 13.79 5.52 -17.63
CA ILE A 133 13.54 6.83 -16.98
C ILE A 133 13.90 6.80 -15.50
N VAL A 134 13.47 5.75 -14.78
CA VAL A 134 13.77 5.63 -13.34
C VAL A 134 15.27 5.51 -13.12
N GLU A 135 15.98 4.69 -13.90
CA GLU A 135 17.43 4.53 -13.78
C GLU A 135 18.19 5.84 -13.99
N ASP A 136 17.83 6.60 -15.03
CA ASP A 136 18.48 7.87 -15.33
C ASP A 136 18.17 8.92 -14.24
N LYS A 137 16.89 9.07 -13.87
CA LYS A 137 16.46 10.07 -12.92
C LYS A 137 16.88 9.77 -11.47
N VAL A 138 16.93 8.50 -11.08
CA VAL A 138 17.45 8.13 -9.76
C VAL A 138 18.95 8.42 -9.67
N LYS A 139 19.73 8.18 -10.71
CA LYS A 139 21.14 8.59 -10.76
C LYS A 139 21.30 10.10 -10.68
N GLU A 140 20.37 10.87 -11.28
CA GLU A 140 20.38 12.33 -11.22
C GLU A 140 20.02 12.85 -9.81
N PHE A 141 18.95 12.34 -9.20
CA PHE A 141 18.41 12.92 -7.96
C PHE A 141 19.03 12.35 -6.69
N PHE A 142 19.36 11.07 -6.64
CA PHE A 142 19.84 10.41 -5.41
C PHE A 142 21.35 10.20 -5.44
N ASN A 143 22.05 11.31 -5.19
CA ASN A 143 23.51 11.33 -5.04
C ASN A 143 23.85 11.59 -3.58
N HIS A 144 24.59 10.67 -2.97
CA HIS A 144 25.01 10.82 -1.59
C HIS A 144 26.03 11.94 -1.43
N ILE A 145 25.78 12.80 -0.46
CA ILE A 145 26.71 13.85 -0.01
C ILE A 145 27.19 13.47 1.39
N PRO A 146 28.49 13.25 1.61
CA PRO A 146 29.00 12.93 2.94
C PRO A 146 28.57 13.97 3.96
N SER A 147 27.99 13.54 5.07
CA SER A 147 27.55 14.39 6.17
C SER A 147 28.48 14.23 7.38
N ASP A 148 28.62 15.28 8.17
CA ASP A 148 29.37 15.22 9.41
C ASP A 148 28.52 14.63 10.53
N GLU A 149 28.73 13.35 10.83
CA GLU A 149 28.02 12.68 11.92
C GLU A 149 28.34 13.26 13.32
N SER A 150 29.38 14.07 13.46
CA SER A 150 29.68 14.74 14.73
C SER A 150 28.60 15.76 15.14
N GLU A 151 27.75 16.19 14.18
CA GLU A 151 26.60 17.06 14.44
C GLU A 151 25.41 16.35 15.11
N ILE A 152 25.34 15.01 15.10
CA ILE A 152 24.21 14.24 15.62
C ILE A 152 23.85 14.62 17.07
N PRO A 153 24.79 14.65 18.04
CA PRO A 153 24.45 15.01 19.41
C PRO A 153 23.91 16.45 19.54
N GLN A 154 24.40 17.37 18.72
CA GLN A 154 23.90 18.74 18.72
C GLN A 154 22.49 18.83 18.13
N CYS A 155 22.21 18.11 17.05
CA CYS A 155 20.89 18.03 16.44
C CYS A 155 19.84 17.50 17.45
N ILE A 156 20.16 16.43 18.17
CA ILE A 156 19.28 15.83 19.19
C ILE A 156 18.97 16.86 20.29
N ARG A 157 20.01 17.50 20.87
CA ARG A 157 19.83 18.52 21.93
C ARG A 157 19.01 19.72 21.45
N THR A 158 19.23 20.16 20.22
CA THR A 158 18.47 21.28 19.65
C THR A 158 16.99 20.93 19.55
N ILE A 159 16.65 19.76 18.97
CA ILE A 159 15.25 19.34 18.82
C ILE A 159 14.59 19.13 20.19
N GLU A 160 15.29 18.55 21.15
CA GLU A 160 14.79 18.37 22.50
C GLU A 160 14.49 19.73 23.18
N SER A 161 15.33 20.74 22.97
CA SER A 161 15.17 22.06 23.58
C SER A 161 14.02 22.88 22.98
N ILE A 162 13.71 22.69 21.69
CA ILE A 162 12.68 23.47 20.99
C ILE A 162 11.29 22.82 21.03
N THR A 163 11.18 21.60 21.55
CA THR A 163 9.91 20.85 21.56
C THR A 163 9.35 20.69 22.98
N ARG A 164 8.02 20.56 23.07
CA ARG A 164 7.28 20.22 24.30
C ARG A 164 6.60 18.87 24.10
N GLY A 165 7.17 17.82 24.69
CA GLY A 165 6.54 16.50 24.67
C GLY A 165 5.29 16.42 25.54
N PRO A 166 4.42 15.39 25.34
CA PRO A 166 3.17 15.22 26.09
C PRO A 166 3.34 15.07 27.61
N GLN A 167 4.54 14.71 28.07
CA GLN A 167 4.88 14.54 29.49
C GLN A 167 5.73 15.68 30.06
N GLY A 168 5.82 16.82 29.36
CA GLY A 168 6.54 18.00 29.81
C GLY A 168 8.04 18.05 29.47
N GLY A 169 8.59 17.01 28.83
CA GLY A 169 9.95 16.98 28.26
C GLY A 169 9.97 17.25 26.76
N GLY A 170 11.16 17.46 26.17
CA GLY A 170 11.34 17.60 24.72
C GLY A 170 11.23 16.26 23.98
N ILE A 171 11.14 16.33 22.65
CA ILE A 171 11.22 15.14 21.78
C ILE A 171 12.67 14.76 21.62
N THR A 172 13.04 13.56 22.05
CA THR A 172 14.37 13.00 21.84
C THR A 172 14.38 12.14 20.58
N LEU A 173 15.26 12.44 19.63
CA LEU A 173 15.46 11.65 18.42
C LEU A 173 16.47 10.53 18.67
N GLU A 174 16.25 9.40 18.00
CA GLU A 174 17.26 8.35 17.86
C GLU A 174 18.39 8.79 16.92
N LYS A 175 19.54 8.11 16.98
CA LYS A 175 20.72 8.44 16.16
C LYS A 175 20.37 8.49 14.66
N GLU A 176 19.70 7.47 14.14
CA GLU A 176 19.33 7.37 12.73
C GLU A 176 18.31 8.45 12.33
N GLN A 177 17.41 8.82 13.24
CA GLN A 177 16.46 9.91 13.01
C GLN A 177 17.18 11.26 12.89
N ALA A 178 18.12 11.54 13.79
CA ALA A 178 18.93 12.76 13.73
C ALA A 178 19.82 12.79 12.47
N LEU A 179 20.39 11.65 12.08
CA LEU A 179 21.15 11.52 10.83
C LEU A 179 20.31 11.90 9.61
N ALA A 180 19.06 11.41 9.51
CA ALA A 180 18.17 11.77 8.42
C ALA A 180 17.85 13.27 8.40
N VAL A 181 17.67 13.89 9.56
CA VAL A 181 17.44 15.33 9.67
C VAL A 181 18.65 16.13 9.17
N ILE A 182 19.86 15.75 9.56
CA ILE A 182 21.10 16.41 9.13
C ILE A 182 21.30 16.28 7.62
N ARG A 183 21.20 15.05 7.10
CA ARG A 183 21.40 14.75 5.69
C ARG A 183 20.38 15.45 4.79
N GLY A 184 19.12 15.52 5.21
CA GLY A 184 18.05 16.18 4.47
C GLY A 184 18.26 17.67 4.18
N ARG A 185 19.21 18.34 4.86
CA ARG A 185 19.62 19.71 4.51
C ARG A 185 20.22 19.81 3.12
N GLN A 186 20.96 18.79 2.68
CA GLN A 186 21.83 18.86 1.50
C GLN A 186 21.46 17.89 0.38
N GLU A 187 20.86 16.76 0.71
CA GLU A 187 20.59 15.69 -0.27
C GLU A 187 19.13 15.21 -0.26
N ASN A 188 18.73 14.55 -1.33
CA ASN A 188 17.49 13.81 -1.42
C ASN A 188 17.64 12.50 -0.66
N LEU A 189 16.60 12.07 0.07
CA LEU A 189 16.70 10.91 0.94
C LEU A 189 15.57 9.90 0.71
N ILE A 190 15.93 8.64 0.90
CA ILE A 190 15.00 7.53 1.09
C ILE A 190 15.01 7.18 2.57
N ILE A 191 13.88 7.32 3.25
CA ILE A 191 13.76 7.04 4.68
C ILE A 191 12.87 5.81 4.84
N THR A 192 13.46 4.70 5.23
CA THR A 192 12.74 3.44 5.42
C THR A 192 12.67 3.06 6.89
N GLY A 193 11.58 2.43 7.27
CA GLY A 193 11.39 1.93 8.63
C GLY A 193 9.99 1.41 8.85
N GLY A 194 9.84 0.49 9.78
CA GLY A 194 8.57 -0.11 10.14
C GLY A 194 7.58 0.91 10.75
N PRO A 195 6.37 0.44 11.08
CA PRO A 195 5.39 1.28 11.76
C PRO A 195 5.89 1.75 13.13
N GLY A 196 5.62 3.03 13.45
CA GLY A 196 6.01 3.62 14.74
C GLY A 196 7.49 4.01 14.85
N THR A 197 8.29 3.90 13.78
CA THR A 197 9.70 4.34 13.80
C THR A 197 9.88 5.86 13.70
N GLY A 198 8.79 6.62 13.63
CA GLY A 198 8.83 8.08 13.63
C GLY A 198 9.15 8.71 12.28
N LYS A 199 8.92 8.05 11.15
CA LYS A 199 9.15 8.59 9.80
C LYS A 199 8.60 10.02 9.63
N THR A 200 7.35 10.25 10.02
CA THR A 200 6.71 11.57 9.88
C THR A 200 7.33 12.61 10.82
N THR A 201 7.69 12.22 12.04
CA THR A 201 8.41 13.10 13.00
C THR A 201 9.76 13.51 12.44
N VAL A 202 10.51 12.57 11.89
CA VAL A 202 11.79 12.85 11.21
C VAL A 202 11.59 13.80 10.04
N THR A 203 10.57 13.57 9.23
CA THR A 203 10.25 14.42 8.08
C THR A 203 9.95 15.86 8.50
N PHE A 204 9.22 16.04 9.60
CA PHE A 204 8.93 17.37 10.14
C PHE A 204 10.21 18.13 10.48
N PHE A 205 11.11 17.53 11.25
CA PHE A 205 12.38 18.18 11.62
C PHE A 205 13.34 18.35 10.45
N LEU A 206 13.33 17.40 9.51
CA LEU A 206 14.08 17.49 8.27
C LEU A 206 13.62 18.69 7.42
N LEU A 207 12.32 18.89 7.25
CA LEU A 207 11.77 20.05 6.55
C LEU A 207 12.14 21.36 7.27
N ARG A 208 12.04 21.40 8.61
CA ARG A 208 12.48 22.54 9.39
C ARG A 208 13.95 22.87 9.10
N GLU A 209 14.84 21.89 9.20
CA GLU A 209 16.27 22.09 8.95
C GLU A 209 16.55 22.50 7.50
N LEU A 210 15.86 21.92 6.52
CA LEU A 210 15.98 22.33 5.12
C LEU A 210 15.63 23.81 4.96
N TYR A 211 14.51 24.27 5.54
CA TYR A 211 14.04 25.64 5.39
C TYR A 211 14.87 26.66 6.16
N LEU A 212 15.44 26.30 7.30
CA LEU A 212 16.39 27.14 8.02
C LEU A 212 17.68 27.39 7.21
N ASN A 213 18.08 26.41 6.40
CA ASN A 213 19.34 26.46 5.66
C ASN A 213 19.18 26.81 4.17
N SER A 214 17.94 26.97 3.68
CA SER A 214 17.71 27.20 2.24
C SER A 214 16.46 28.06 1.98
N GLU A 215 16.67 29.35 1.82
CA GLU A 215 15.59 30.30 1.50
C GLU A 215 14.88 29.96 0.18
N LYS A 216 15.61 29.49 -0.83
CA LYS A 216 15.03 29.12 -2.12
C LYS A 216 13.97 28.01 -1.98
N HIS A 217 14.20 27.01 -1.12
CA HIS A 217 13.21 25.97 -0.84
C HIS A 217 12.11 26.45 0.09
N LEU A 218 12.41 27.40 1.01
CA LEU A 218 11.39 28.02 1.84
C LEU A 218 10.38 28.82 1.01
N GLN A 219 10.81 29.47 -0.05
CA GLN A 219 9.93 30.24 -0.94
C GLN A 219 9.19 29.36 -1.96
N ALA A 220 9.72 28.19 -2.31
CA ALA A 220 9.14 27.27 -3.29
C ALA A 220 7.98 26.43 -2.70
N PRO A 221 7.11 25.83 -3.51
CA PRO A 221 6.02 24.97 -3.01
C PRO A 221 6.50 23.75 -2.22
N LEU A 222 5.72 23.37 -1.19
CA LEU A 222 5.83 22.10 -0.48
C LEU A 222 4.66 21.19 -0.90
N TYR A 223 4.95 20.00 -1.39
CA TYR A 223 3.99 19.00 -1.78
C TYR A 223 4.10 17.77 -0.88
N LEU A 224 3.00 17.48 -0.17
CA LEU A 224 2.86 16.25 0.61
C LEU A 224 2.05 15.27 -0.23
N ALA A 225 2.58 14.10 -0.54
CA ALA A 225 1.86 13.15 -1.38
C ALA A 225 2.02 11.70 -0.90
N ALA A 226 1.04 10.87 -1.27
CA ALA A 226 1.07 9.43 -1.04
C ALA A 226 0.29 8.71 -2.16
N PRO A 227 0.42 7.39 -2.32
CA PRO A 227 -0.39 6.62 -3.26
C PRO A 227 -1.90 6.66 -2.96
N SER A 228 -2.29 6.81 -1.70
CA SER A 228 -3.70 6.91 -1.29
C SER A 228 -4.01 8.26 -0.63
N GLY A 229 -5.27 8.73 -0.78
CA GLY A 229 -5.73 9.99 -0.16
C GLY A 229 -5.60 9.95 1.36
N LYS A 230 -6.01 8.84 1.97
CA LYS A 230 -5.94 8.64 3.41
C LYS A 230 -4.51 8.73 3.97
N ALA A 231 -3.52 8.17 3.26
CA ALA A 231 -2.12 8.27 3.69
C ALA A 231 -1.60 9.72 3.56
N ALA A 232 -1.96 10.41 2.49
CA ALA A 232 -1.59 11.81 2.28
C ALA A 232 -2.18 12.72 3.37
N ASP A 233 -3.47 12.56 3.69
CA ASP A 233 -4.13 13.35 4.74
C ASP A 233 -3.55 13.07 6.13
N ARG A 234 -3.25 11.80 6.45
CA ARG A 234 -2.56 11.44 7.71
C ARG A 234 -1.18 12.07 7.84
N MET A 235 -0.42 12.13 6.76
CA MET A 235 0.89 12.81 6.77
C MET A 235 0.71 14.30 7.09
N LYS A 236 -0.27 14.96 6.48
CA LYS A 236 -0.61 16.36 6.76
C LYS A 236 -0.99 16.56 8.23
N GLU A 237 -1.94 15.78 8.74
CA GLU A 237 -2.37 15.82 10.15
C GLU A 237 -1.19 15.61 11.12
N SER A 238 -0.30 14.68 10.81
CA SER A 238 0.87 14.42 11.64
C SER A 238 1.88 15.58 11.65
N ILE A 239 2.04 16.28 10.52
CA ILE A 239 2.86 17.50 10.44
C ILE A 239 2.22 18.62 11.26
N GLU A 240 0.90 18.84 11.14
CA GLU A 240 0.16 19.83 11.93
C GLU A 240 0.27 19.54 13.44
N GLN A 241 0.12 18.28 13.85
CA GLN A 241 0.32 17.86 15.24
C GLN A 241 1.76 18.12 15.72
N SER A 242 2.74 17.88 14.86
CA SER A 242 4.16 18.14 15.20
C SER A 242 4.44 19.63 15.39
N VAL A 243 3.78 20.51 14.64
CA VAL A 243 3.85 21.97 14.85
C VAL A 243 3.34 22.35 16.23
N ASN A 244 2.27 21.72 16.72
CA ASN A 244 1.73 22.00 18.06
C ASN A 244 2.64 21.57 19.22
N LEU A 245 3.65 20.75 18.94
CA LEU A 245 4.67 20.35 19.93
C LEU A 245 5.85 21.33 20.02
N ILE A 246 5.93 22.32 19.14
CA ILE A 246 7.00 23.33 19.14
C ILE A 246 6.77 24.33 20.28
N GLY A 247 7.86 24.71 20.96
CA GLY A 247 7.84 25.73 21.99
C GLY A 247 7.48 27.11 21.43
N ALA A 248 6.80 27.94 22.21
CA ALA A 248 6.28 29.23 21.74
C ALA A 248 7.38 30.15 21.17
N ASP A 249 8.52 30.25 21.85
CA ASP A 249 9.64 31.13 21.42
C ASP A 249 10.21 30.67 20.07
N GLU A 250 10.36 29.36 19.87
CA GLU A 250 10.83 28.77 18.62
C GLU A 250 9.79 28.96 17.51
N PHE A 251 8.51 28.78 17.84
CA PHE A 251 7.43 28.98 16.88
C PHE A 251 7.36 30.43 16.39
N GLU A 252 7.44 31.42 17.32
CA GLU A 252 7.42 32.82 16.96
C GLU A 252 8.65 33.21 16.13
N THR A 253 9.84 32.72 16.48
CA THR A 253 11.10 33.00 15.77
C THR A 253 11.04 32.47 14.32
N ASN A 254 10.45 31.32 14.10
CA ASN A 254 10.41 30.63 12.80
C ASN A 254 8.98 30.51 12.23
N LEU A 255 8.12 31.48 12.50
CA LEU A 255 6.70 31.51 12.15
C LEU A 255 6.44 31.19 10.67
N VAL A 256 7.27 31.72 9.75
CA VAL A 256 7.13 31.50 8.31
C VAL A 256 7.30 30.03 7.95
N ILE A 257 8.26 29.34 8.59
CA ILE A 257 8.53 27.91 8.36
C ILE A 257 7.35 27.08 8.82
N TYR A 258 6.90 27.28 10.06
CA TYR A 258 5.82 26.47 10.63
C TYR A 258 4.47 26.71 9.97
N ASN A 259 4.17 27.97 9.60
CA ASN A 259 2.98 28.29 8.82
C ASN A 259 3.00 27.63 7.44
N LYS A 260 4.16 27.62 6.76
CA LYS A 260 4.30 26.92 5.48
C LYS A 260 4.02 25.42 5.61
N MET A 261 4.55 24.79 6.66
CA MET A 261 4.37 23.36 6.88
C MET A 261 2.91 23.01 7.25
N SER A 262 2.27 23.81 8.12
CA SER A 262 0.86 23.60 8.50
C SER A 262 -0.12 23.85 7.35
N ASN A 263 0.19 24.77 6.44
CA ASN A 263 -0.66 25.10 5.30
C ASN A 263 -0.35 24.26 4.05
N ALA A 264 0.58 23.30 4.14
CA ALA A 264 0.88 22.44 3.00
C ALA A 264 -0.34 21.58 2.62
N ASP A 265 -0.61 21.48 1.34
CA ASP A 265 -1.68 20.63 0.83
C ASP A 265 -1.22 19.18 0.66
N SER A 266 -2.15 18.25 0.90
CA SER A 266 -1.95 16.82 0.68
C SER A 266 -2.58 16.33 -0.61
N TYR A 267 -1.91 15.41 -1.30
CA TYR A 267 -2.34 14.91 -2.60
C TYR A 267 -2.16 13.40 -2.71
N THR A 268 -3.02 12.72 -3.45
CA THR A 268 -2.58 11.45 -4.06
C THR A 268 -1.58 11.75 -5.18
N LEU A 269 -0.64 10.84 -5.43
CA LEU A 269 0.38 11.06 -6.46
C LEU A 269 -0.23 11.35 -7.85
N HIS A 270 -1.35 10.68 -8.19
CA HIS A 270 -2.10 10.97 -9.41
C HIS A 270 -2.67 12.39 -9.45
N ARG A 271 -3.22 12.89 -8.33
CA ARG A 271 -3.71 14.26 -8.23
C ARG A 271 -2.59 15.28 -8.28
N LEU A 272 -1.48 15.00 -7.62
CA LEU A 272 -0.29 15.84 -7.65
C LEU A 272 0.18 16.05 -9.09
N LEU A 273 0.27 14.97 -9.87
CA LEU A 273 0.65 15.03 -11.28
C LEU A 273 -0.44 15.63 -12.18
N GLY A 274 -1.65 15.84 -11.67
CA GLY A 274 -2.77 16.37 -12.43
C GLY A 274 -3.30 15.38 -13.48
N TYR A 275 -3.56 14.13 -13.07
CA TYR A 275 -4.07 13.09 -13.98
C TYR A 275 -5.42 13.48 -14.59
N LYS A 276 -5.50 13.42 -15.92
CA LYS A 276 -6.71 13.65 -16.73
C LYS A 276 -7.22 12.31 -17.27
N PRO A 277 -8.32 11.77 -16.72
CA PRO A 277 -8.85 10.47 -17.13
C PRO A 277 -9.25 10.40 -18.60
N ASP A 278 -9.81 11.48 -19.14
CA ASP A 278 -10.30 11.53 -20.53
C ASP A 278 -9.18 11.38 -21.55
N ASP A 279 -8.01 11.94 -21.28
CA ASP A 279 -6.84 11.90 -22.16
C ASP A 279 -5.81 10.87 -21.74
N ASN A 280 -5.99 10.25 -20.58
CA ASN A 280 -5.00 9.37 -19.94
C ASN A 280 -3.59 10.02 -19.85
N LYS A 281 -3.53 11.30 -19.49
CA LYS A 281 -2.31 12.11 -19.41
C LYS A 281 -2.19 12.81 -18.07
N PHE A 282 -0.96 13.17 -17.74
CA PHE A 282 -0.63 14.02 -16.60
C PHE A 282 -0.37 15.45 -17.05
N ILE A 283 -0.77 16.44 -16.23
CA ILE A 283 -0.48 17.87 -16.47
C ILE A 283 1.02 18.10 -16.29
N TYR A 284 1.58 17.63 -15.16
CA TYR A 284 3.02 17.68 -14.95
C TYR A 284 3.68 16.44 -15.55
N ASN A 285 4.68 16.67 -16.38
CA ASN A 285 5.38 15.65 -17.18
C ASN A 285 6.75 16.18 -17.64
N SER A 286 7.42 15.50 -18.55
CA SER A 286 8.74 15.89 -19.08
C SER A 286 8.78 17.22 -19.85
N GLU A 287 7.62 17.73 -20.31
CA GLU A 287 7.51 18.99 -21.03
C GLU A 287 6.99 20.13 -20.13
N ASN A 288 6.33 19.80 -19.01
CA ASN A 288 5.76 20.73 -18.07
C ASN A 288 6.12 20.32 -16.66
N HIS A 289 7.26 20.79 -16.16
CA HIS A 289 7.76 20.47 -14.84
C HIS A 289 7.05 21.23 -13.72
N PHE A 290 7.18 20.73 -12.50
CA PHE A 290 6.84 21.49 -11.29
C PHE A 290 7.73 22.76 -11.17
N PRO A 291 7.31 23.74 -10.34
CA PRO A 291 8.13 24.93 -10.08
C PRO A 291 9.50 24.58 -9.53
N GLU A 292 10.51 25.39 -9.89
CA GLU A 292 11.88 25.22 -9.41
C GLU A 292 11.96 25.24 -7.88
N ASN A 293 12.93 24.51 -7.33
CA ASN A 293 13.18 24.36 -5.89
C ASN A 293 12.00 23.79 -5.08
N SER A 294 10.98 23.25 -5.73
CA SER A 294 9.86 22.56 -5.05
C SER A 294 10.36 21.43 -4.16
N VAL A 295 9.68 21.25 -3.02
CA VAL A 295 9.99 20.20 -2.05
C VAL A 295 8.89 19.15 -2.08
N PHE A 296 9.25 17.89 -2.21
CA PHE A 296 8.33 16.76 -2.28
C PHE A 296 8.58 15.80 -1.14
N VAL A 297 7.53 15.49 -0.40
CA VAL A 297 7.52 14.41 0.59
C VAL A 297 6.52 13.37 0.12
N ILE A 298 7.01 12.17 -0.15
CA ILE A 298 6.19 11.07 -0.69
C ILE A 298 6.16 9.95 0.35
N ASP A 299 5.02 9.75 1.00
CA ASP A 299 4.84 8.68 1.98
C ASP A 299 4.25 7.42 1.34
N GLU A 300 4.34 6.29 2.05
CA GLU A 300 3.91 4.95 1.59
C GLU A 300 4.50 4.61 0.21
N SER A 301 5.77 4.95 -0.03
CA SER A 301 6.44 4.77 -1.33
C SER A 301 6.54 3.30 -1.76
N SER A 302 6.37 2.33 -0.85
CA SER A 302 6.29 0.89 -1.18
C SER A 302 5.12 0.55 -2.11
N MET A 303 4.06 1.38 -2.11
CA MET A 303 2.86 1.18 -2.93
C MET A 303 2.95 1.83 -4.32
N ILE A 304 4.05 2.50 -4.66
CA ILE A 304 4.21 3.17 -5.95
C ILE A 304 4.73 2.18 -6.98
N ASP A 305 4.00 2.03 -8.10
CA ASP A 305 4.43 1.23 -9.23
C ASP A 305 5.47 1.93 -10.10
N LEU A 306 6.17 1.15 -10.94
CA LEU A 306 7.23 1.63 -11.81
C LEU A 306 6.78 2.76 -12.75
N THR A 307 5.60 2.64 -13.34
CA THR A 307 5.11 3.61 -14.32
C THR A 307 4.77 4.95 -13.67
N LEU A 308 4.08 4.91 -12.51
CA LEU A 308 3.73 6.11 -11.77
C LEU A 308 4.97 6.82 -11.23
N PHE A 309 5.96 6.05 -10.75
CA PHE A 309 7.21 6.62 -10.27
C PHE A 309 8.02 7.27 -11.40
N ALA A 310 8.09 6.63 -12.58
CA ALA A 310 8.72 7.22 -13.76
C ALA A 310 8.07 8.56 -14.16
N ASN A 311 6.73 8.60 -14.21
CA ASN A 311 6.00 9.84 -14.51
C ASN A 311 6.26 10.93 -13.46
N PHE A 312 6.34 10.57 -12.18
CA PHE A 312 6.67 11.51 -11.11
C PHE A 312 8.07 12.08 -11.31
N LEU A 313 9.08 11.24 -11.50
CA LEU A 313 10.46 11.69 -11.65
C LEU A 313 10.66 12.57 -12.91
N GLN A 314 9.97 12.27 -14.01
CA GLN A 314 10.03 13.10 -15.23
C GLN A 314 9.42 14.49 -15.06
N ALA A 315 8.47 14.64 -14.14
CA ALA A 315 7.80 15.93 -13.88
C ALA A 315 8.61 16.86 -12.97
N LEU A 316 9.71 16.38 -12.38
CA LEU A 316 10.51 17.14 -11.43
C LEU A 316 11.52 18.07 -12.12
N PRO A 317 11.68 19.33 -11.64
CA PRO A 317 12.80 20.17 -12.02
C PRO A 317 14.10 19.65 -11.39
N HIS A 318 15.24 19.91 -12.00
CA HIS A 318 16.56 19.50 -11.47
C HIS A 318 16.86 20.00 -10.06
N SER A 319 16.27 21.15 -9.68
CA SER A 319 16.43 21.77 -8.36
C SER A 319 15.47 21.22 -7.30
N ALA A 320 14.64 20.22 -7.63
CA ALA A 320 13.69 19.64 -6.70
C ALA A 320 14.38 18.97 -5.50
N ARG A 321 13.74 19.04 -4.32
CA ARG A 321 14.12 18.29 -3.14
C ARG A 321 13.10 17.18 -2.91
N ILE A 322 13.56 15.93 -2.75
CA ILE A 322 12.73 14.74 -2.71
C ILE A 322 13.02 13.93 -1.45
N PHE A 323 11.97 13.61 -0.69
CA PHE A 323 12.03 12.70 0.46
C PHE A 323 11.03 11.59 0.26
N LEU A 324 11.53 10.36 0.05
CA LEU A 324 10.73 9.15 -0.10
C LEU A 324 10.63 8.44 1.24
N LEU A 325 9.42 8.25 1.75
CA LEU A 325 9.16 7.54 3.00
C LEU A 325 8.47 6.21 2.69
N GLY A 326 8.89 5.13 3.32
CA GLY A 326 8.25 3.85 3.09
C GLY A 326 8.71 2.75 4.06
N ASP A 327 8.17 1.57 3.85
CA ASP A 327 8.52 0.38 4.61
C ASP A 327 8.74 -0.78 3.62
N ALA A 328 9.97 -1.25 3.52
CA ALA A 328 10.37 -2.32 2.58
C ALA A 328 9.69 -3.67 2.87
N HIS A 329 9.22 -3.88 4.09
CA HIS A 329 8.61 -5.15 4.51
C HIS A 329 7.09 -5.18 4.30
N GLN A 330 6.46 -4.03 4.02
CA GLN A 330 5.05 -3.97 3.68
C GLN A 330 4.77 -4.47 2.26
N LEU A 331 3.48 -4.65 1.96
CA LEU A 331 3.04 -5.03 0.62
C LEU A 331 3.52 -4.02 -0.42
N PRO A 332 4.09 -4.49 -1.53
CA PRO A 332 4.44 -3.64 -2.66
C PRO A 332 3.20 -3.13 -3.40
N SER A 333 3.42 -2.29 -4.42
CA SER A 333 2.35 -1.80 -5.31
C SER A 333 1.48 -2.93 -5.86
N VAL A 334 0.21 -2.66 -6.16
CA VAL A 334 -0.67 -3.63 -6.82
C VAL A 334 -0.24 -3.80 -8.29
N ASP A 335 0.09 -2.69 -8.95
CA ASP A 335 0.60 -2.71 -10.31
C ASP A 335 2.07 -3.14 -10.38
N ALA A 336 2.52 -3.50 -11.58
CA ALA A 336 3.84 -4.09 -11.79
C ALA A 336 5.00 -3.11 -11.50
N GLY A 337 6.02 -3.63 -10.85
CA GLY A 337 7.24 -2.94 -10.49
C GLY A 337 7.27 -2.44 -9.04
N ALA A 338 8.07 -3.07 -8.18
CA ALA A 338 8.27 -2.68 -6.77
C ALA A 338 9.51 -1.80 -6.65
N VAL A 339 9.36 -0.51 -6.95
CA VAL A 339 10.52 0.40 -7.08
C VAL A 339 11.26 0.62 -5.76
N LEU A 340 10.55 0.76 -4.64
CA LEU A 340 11.19 1.06 -3.34
C LEU A 340 12.21 -0.02 -2.94
N GLY A 341 11.89 -1.30 -3.15
CA GLY A 341 12.82 -2.39 -2.84
C GLY A 341 14.14 -2.27 -3.58
N GLU A 342 14.07 -2.03 -4.89
CA GLU A 342 15.25 -1.84 -5.75
C GLU A 342 16.07 -0.60 -5.35
N LEU A 343 15.39 0.50 -5.00
CA LEU A 343 16.05 1.72 -4.53
C LEU A 343 16.82 1.49 -3.23
N LEU A 344 16.24 0.74 -2.29
CA LEU A 344 16.87 0.47 -1.00
C LEU A 344 18.14 -0.40 -1.14
N GLU A 345 18.14 -1.33 -2.10
CA GLU A 345 19.31 -2.16 -2.39
C GLU A 345 20.40 -1.38 -3.15
N SER A 346 20.01 -0.58 -4.15
CA SER A 346 20.95 0.07 -5.07
C SER A 346 21.44 1.43 -4.57
N LYS A 347 20.63 2.13 -3.77
CA LYS A 347 20.91 3.48 -3.23
C LYS A 347 21.02 3.47 -1.71
N ALA A 348 21.68 2.46 -1.16
CA ALA A 348 21.94 2.35 0.27
C ALA A 348 22.57 3.62 0.85
N ASP A 349 23.47 4.26 0.11
CA ASP A 349 24.15 5.51 0.51
C ASP A 349 23.21 6.72 0.62
N SER A 350 22.10 6.77 -0.16
CA SER A 350 21.06 7.80 -0.06
C SER A 350 19.89 7.38 0.82
N THR A 351 20.05 6.25 1.52
CA THR A 351 19.01 5.66 2.38
C THR A 351 19.35 5.84 3.86
N VAL A 352 18.34 6.17 4.66
CA VAL A 352 18.40 6.11 6.12
C VAL A 352 17.36 5.11 6.61
N LYS A 353 17.82 4.09 7.35
CA LYS A 353 16.97 3.05 7.91
C LYS A 353 16.69 3.34 9.38
N LEU A 354 15.42 3.58 9.72
CA LEU A 354 14.96 3.77 11.09
C LEU A 354 14.63 2.40 11.69
N THR A 355 15.33 2.02 12.75
CA THR A 355 15.24 0.67 13.33
C THR A 355 14.39 0.64 14.60
N VAL A 356 14.38 1.71 15.39
CA VAL A 356 13.68 1.75 16.69
C VAL A 356 12.21 2.12 16.50
N SER A 357 11.31 1.20 16.82
CA SER A 357 9.87 1.46 16.83
C SER A 357 9.39 1.89 18.22
N ARG A 358 8.70 3.03 18.29
CA ARG A 358 8.04 3.48 19.54
C ARG A 358 6.64 2.86 19.72
N ARG A 359 6.11 2.21 18.70
CA ARG A 359 4.81 1.54 18.75
C ARG A 359 4.94 0.14 19.32
N PHE A 360 5.91 -0.61 18.84
CA PHE A 360 6.20 -1.94 19.30
C PHE A 360 7.50 -1.90 20.10
N ASN A 361 7.36 -2.04 21.42
CA ASN A 361 8.53 -2.33 22.23
C ASN A 361 9.18 -3.60 21.66
N GLU A 362 10.50 -3.64 21.54
CA GLU A 362 11.23 -4.83 21.04
C GLU A 362 10.87 -6.11 21.81
N ASN A 363 10.38 -5.96 23.03
CA ASN A 363 9.93 -7.05 23.90
C ASN A 363 8.42 -7.32 23.81
N SER A 364 7.64 -6.58 22.97
CA SER A 364 6.20 -6.87 22.81
C SER A 364 5.99 -8.11 21.95
N ALA A 365 4.92 -8.87 22.23
CA ALA A 365 4.61 -10.06 21.45
C ALA A 365 4.29 -9.72 19.99
N ILE A 366 3.61 -8.59 19.72
CA ILE A 366 3.39 -8.10 18.34
C ILE A 366 4.71 -7.75 17.67
N GLY A 367 5.64 -7.08 18.37
CA GLY A 367 6.96 -6.74 17.84
C GLY A 367 7.77 -7.99 17.46
N HIS A 368 7.75 -9.02 18.29
CA HIS A 368 8.37 -10.30 17.97
C HIS A 368 7.69 -10.99 16.79
N LEU A 369 6.36 -11.03 16.77
CA LEU A 369 5.61 -11.64 15.69
C LEU A 369 5.87 -10.91 14.34
N ALA A 370 6.00 -9.60 14.35
CA ALA A 370 6.25 -8.80 13.16
C ALA A 370 7.66 -9.03 12.54
N LYS A 371 8.63 -9.51 13.31
CA LYS A 371 9.93 -9.92 12.77
C LYS A 371 9.82 -11.15 11.86
N LEU A 372 8.74 -11.92 12.00
CA LEU A 372 8.46 -13.16 11.26
C LEU A 372 9.65 -14.15 11.29
N ASP A 373 10.40 -14.12 12.36
CA ASP A 373 11.47 -15.07 12.65
C ASP A 373 11.00 -16.01 13.78
N PHE A 374 10.70 -17.24 13.41
CA PHE A 374 10.16 -18.26 14.31
C PHE A 374 11.18 -19.36 14.63
N SER A 375 12.46 -19.10 14.38
CA SER A 375 13.54 -20.06 14.67
C SER A 375 13.69 -20.32 16.17
N GLU A 376 13.33 -19.35 17.02
CA GLU A 376 13.53 -19.40 18.47
C GLU A 376 12.27 -19.64 19.32
N ALA A 377 11.06 -19.43 18.75
CA ALA A 377 9.81 -19.62 19.50
C ALA A 377 8.75 -20.36 18.66
N PRO A 378 8.34 -21.57 19.03
CA PRO A 378 7.23 -22.24 18.35
C PRO A 378 5.96 -21.43 18.57
N CYS A 379 5.34 -20.96 17.47
CA CYS A 379 4.02 -20.35 17.52
C CYS A 379 3.01 -21.40 18.01
N THR A 380 2.45 -21.20 19.19
CA THR A 380 1.43 -22.10 19.72
C THR A 380 0.07 -21.73 19.14
N PHE A 381 -0.50 -22.66 18.39
CA PHE A 381 -1.86 -22.57 17.92
C PHE A 381 -2.83 -23.11 18.96
N VAL A 382 -3.91 -22.38 19.22
CA VAL A 382 -4.99 -22.80 20.08
C VAL A 382 -6.27 -23.02 19.27
N PRO A 383 -7.16 -23.92 19.69
CA PRO A 383 -8.46 -24.07 19.04
C PRO A 383 -9.35 -22.82 19.30
N PRO A 384 -10.32 -22.52 18.40
CA PRO A 384 -11.15 -21.31 18.53
C PRO A 384 -11.93 -21.17 19.84
N ASN A 385 -12.28 -22.27 20.51
CA ASN A 385 -12.96 -22.25 21.81
C ASN A 385 -12.04 -21.82 22.96
N GLU A 386 -10.73 -21.87 22.80
CA GLU A 386 -9.73 -21.39 23.77
C GLU A 386 -9.23 -19.96 23.44
N TRP A 387 -9.85 -19.29 22.48
CA TRP A 387 -9.46 -17.94 22.07
C TRP A 387 -9.58 -16.94 23.23
N ASP A 388 -8.46 -16.35 23.62
CA ASP A 388 -8.40 -15.19 24.51
C ASP A 388 -8.28 -13.89 23.70
N MET A 389 -9.36 -13.11 23.62
CA MET A 389 -9.41 -11.88 22.84
C MET A 389 -8.56 -10.74 23.45
N HIS A 390 -8.14 -10.87 24.70
CA HIS A 390 -7.33 -9.88 25.40
C HIS A 390 -5.83 -10.19 25.35
N SER A 391 -5.45 -11.35 24.81
CA SER A 391 -4.07 -11.68 24.57
C SER A 391 -3.46 -10.79 23.48
N GLU A 392 -2.24 -10.28 23.70
CA GLU A 392 -1.56 -9.41 22.74
C GLU A 392 -1.37 -10.09 21.37
N VAL A 393 -1.02 -11.38 21.35
CA VAL A 393 -0.88 -12.21 20.16
C VAL A 393 -1.55 -13.54 20.37
N GLN A 394 -2.39 -13.96 19.42
CA GLN A 394 -2.97 -15.28 19.43
C GLN A 394 -3.05 -15.88 18.02
N LEU A 395 -2.72 -17.17 17.91
CA LEU A 395 -2.86 -17.94 16.68
C LEU A 395 -4.00 -18.96 16.87
N LEU A 396 -5.06 -18.86 16.08
CA LEU A 396 -6.19 -19.78 16.12
C LEU A 396 -6.04 -20.83 15.02
N ASN A 397 -6.04 -22.10 15.43
CA ASN A 397 -6.02 -23.22 14.50
C ASN A 397 -7.42 -23.45 13.91
N LEU A 398 -7.53 -23.35 12.60
CA LEU A 398 -8.76 -23.62 11.88
C LEU A 398 -8.78 -25.05 11.37
N ASP A 399 -9.58 -25.93 11.99
CA ASP A 399 -9.77 -27.29 11.47
C ASP A 399 -10.53 -27.22 10.15
N THR A 400 -9.95 -27.77 9.08
CA THR A 400 -10.52 -27.75 7.74
C THR A 400 -11.85 -28.53 7.61
N ARG A 401 -12.12 -29.49 8.51
CA ARG A 401 -13.34 -30.29 8.53
C ARG A 401 -14.54 -29.54 9.12
N GLU A 402 -14.31 -28.68 10.10
CA GLU A 402 -15.34 -27.91 10.81
C GLU A 402 -15.28 -26.41 10.48
N LYS A 403 -14.59 -26.06 9.43
CA LYS A 403 -14.22 -24.69 9.06
C LYS A 403 -15.40 -23.70 9.14
N SER A 404 -16.56 -24.04 8.61
CA SER A 404 -17.71 -23.13 8.58
C SER A 404 -18.28 -22.83 9.96
N ALA A 405 -18.40 -23.87 10.82
CA ALA A 405 -18.90 -23.70 12.19
C ALA A 405 -17.92 -22.92 13.05
N GLN A 406 -16.61 -23.20 12.93
CA GLN A 406 -15.56 -22.50 13.65
C GLN A 406 -15.48 -21.02 13.24
N LEU A 407 -15.56 -20.71 11.94
CA LEU A 407 -15.60 -19.33 11.45
C LEU A 407 -16.81 -18.57 12.02
N GLN A 408 -17.99 -19.20 12.02
CA GLN A 408 -19.18 -18.58 12.58
C GLN A 408 -19.00 -18.31 14.08
N GLY A 409 -18.51 -19.27 14.86
CA GLY A 409 -18.25 -19.10 16.30
C GLY A 409 -17.22 -17.98 16.60
N ILE A 410 -16.16 -17.86 15.78
CA ILE A 410 -15.18 -16.77 15.89
C ILE A 410 -15.86 -15.42 15.64
N LEU A 411 -16.67 -15.31 14.58
CA LEU A 411 -17.36 -14.06 14.24
C LEU A 411 -18.44 -13.69 15.26
N GLU A 412 -19.15 -14.67 15.82
CA GLU A 412 -20.13 -14.47 16.91
C GLU A 412 -19.44 -13.94 18.17
N LYS A 413 -18.30 -14.51 18.57
CA LYS A 413 -17.52 -14.05 19.71
C LYS A 413 -17.00 -12.63 19.49
N TRP A 414 -16.43 -12.34 18.30
CA TRP A 414 -15.97 -11.00 17.94
C TRP A 414 -17.12 -9.99 17.95
N ALA A 415 -18.27 -10.36 17.37
CA ALA A 415 -19.45 -9.50 17.34
C ALA A 415 -20.02 -9.23 18.75
N GLY A 416 -19.99 -10.23 19.66
CA GLY A 416 -20.39 -10.04 21.05
C GLY A 416 -19.52 -9.03 21.78
N GLU A 417 -18.21 -9.07 21.56
CA GLU A 417 -17.27 -8.15 22.23
C GLU A 417 -17.38 -6.72 21.70
N TYR A 418 -17.40 -6.54 20.37
CA TYR A 418 -17.23 -5.22 19.77
C TYR A 418 -18.52 -4.58 19.24
N LEU A 419 -19.55 -5.36 18.88
CA LEU A 419 -20.72 -4.80 18.22
C LEU A 419 -21.91 -4.54 19.17
N ASP A 420 -22.00 -5.19 20.33
CA ASP A 420 -23.12 -4.97 21.24
C ASP A 420 -23.16 -3.52 21.74
N SER A 421 -22.03 -3.02 22.25
CA SER A 421 -21.90 -1.62 22.66
C SER A 421 -22.02 -0.64 21.48
N PHE A 422 -21.53 -1.02 20.28
CA PHE A 422 -21.69 -0.21 19.08
C PHE A 422 -23.16 0.00 18.73
N VAL A 423 -23.96 -1.07 18.71
CA VAL A 423 -25.40 -1.01 18.39
C VAL A 423 -26.15 -0.13 19.40
N GLU A 424 -25.86 -0.28 20.69
CA GLU A 424 -26.51 0.50 21.75
C GLU A 424 -26.20 2.00 21.66
N LEU A 425 -24.92 2.36 21.40
CA LEU A 425 -24.51 3.76 21.26
C LEU A 425 -25.01 4.37 19.96
N ALA A 426 -24.91 3.63 18.87
CA ALA A 426 -25.34 4.10 17.56
C ALA A 426 -26.86 4.35 17.49
N ALA A 427 -27.67 3.59 18.24
CA ALA A 427 -29.12 3.81 18.36
C ALA A 427 -29.51 5.15 19.02
N GLN A 428 -28.59 5.78 19.76
CA GLN A 428 -28.81 7.07 20.45
C GLN A 428 -28.46 8.27 19.56
N VAL A 429 -27.79 8.04 18.39
CA VAL A 429 -27.36 9.11 17.52
C VAL A 429 -28.54 9.70 16.75
N VAL A 430 -28.69 11.02 16.87
CA VAL A 430 -29.65 11.80 16.07
C VAL A 430 -28.86 12.66 15.09
N PRO A 431 -29.02 12.46 13.78
CA PRO A 431 -28.27 13.23 12.77
C PRO A 431 -28.45 14.75 12.93
N ASN A 432 -27.36 15.49 12.78
CA ASN A 432 -27.32 16.96 12.82
C ASN A 432 -27.73 17.62 14.15
N GLN A 433 -27.70 16.91 15.28
CA GLN A 433 -27.96 17.48 16.59
C GLN A 433 -26.66 18.03 17.20
N PRO A 434 -26.53 19.33 17.48
CA PRO A 434 -25.25 19.96 17.87
C PRO A 434 -24.65 19.47 19.21
N SER A 435 -25.45 18.90 20.11
CA SER A 435 -25.02 18.53 21.47
C SER A 435 -24.50 17.10 21.62
N GLN A 436 -24.16 16.40 20.52
CA GLN A 436 -23.84 14.97 20.57
C GLN A 436 -22.35 14.66 20.24
N GLU A 437 -21.46 15.63 20.27
CA GLU A 437 -20.06 15.43 19.85
C GLU A 437 -19.38 14.30 20.64
N GLU A 438 -19.56 14.23 21.96
CA GLU A 438 -19.02 13.15 22.80
C GLU A 438 -19.60 11.77 22.43
N LEU A 439 -20.90 11.68 22.14
CA LEU A 439 -21.53 10.44 21.69
C LEU A 439 -20.97 10.03 20.30
N LEU A 440 -20.82 10.99 19.39
CA LEU A 440 -20.26 10.73 18.05
C LEU A 440 -18.81 10.26 18.14
N GLU A 441 -17.98 10.84 19.01
CA GLU A 441 -16.62 10.34 19.26
C GLU A 441 -16.64 8.90 19.80
N ARG A 442 -17.49 8.58 20.75
CA ARG A 442 -17.62 7.22 21.29
C ARG A 442 -18.03 6.23 20.22
N VAL A 443 -19.02 6.56 19.39
CA VAL A 443 -19.48 5.71 18.29
C VAL A 443 -18.40 5.60 17.21
N TRP A 444 -17.71 6.70 16.92
CA TRP A 444 -16.62 6.71 15.93
C TRP A 444 -15.43 5.83 16.33
N ASN A 445 -15.14 5.73 17.62
CA ASN A 445 -14.03 4.92 18.13
C ASN A 445 -14.12 3.46 17.69
N PHE A 446 -15.33 2.91 17.46
CA PHE A 446 -15.47 1.56 16.90
C PHE A 446 -14.86 1.41 15.49
N CYS A 447 -14.75 2.50 14.72
CA CYS A 447 -14.07 2.48 13.43
C CYS A 447 -12.55 2.25 13.53
N THR A 448 -11.95 2.55 14.69
CA THR A 448 -10.50 2.42 14.93
C THR A 448 -10.17 1.39 16.00
N GLN A 449 -11.13 1.01 16.85
CA GLN A 449 -10.92 0.08 17.95
C GLN A 449 -10.65 -1.34 17.45
N ALA A 450 -11.52 -1.90 16.63
CA ALA A 450 -11.40 -3.28 16.18
C ALA A 450 -11.67 -3.41 14.68
N ARG A 451 -10.90 -4.26 13.99
CA ARG A 451 -11.07 -4.51 12.57
C ARG A 451 -10.80 -5.97 12.22
N ILE A 452 -11.63 -6.52 11.35
CA ILE A 452 -11.35 -7.81 10.73
C ILE A 452 -10.59 -7.57 9.44
N LEU A 453 -9.44 -8.22 9.29
CA LEU A 453 -8.63 -8.19 8.08
C LEU A 453 -8.66 -9.55 7.41
N SER A 454 -8.81 -9.59 6.09
CA SER A 454 -8.68 -10.82 5.32
C SER A 454 -7.71 -10.62 4.15
N ALA A 455 -6.93 -11.62 3.83
CA ALA A 455 -6.12 -11.62 2.63
C ALA A 455 -6.99 -11.74 1.36
N GLU A 456 -8.15 -12.40 1.45
CA GLU A 456 -9.05 -12.69 0.34
C GLU A 456 -10.26 -11.76 0.31
N ARG A 457 -10.71 -11.38 -0.89
CA ARG A 457 -11.97 -10.64 -1.07
C ARG A 457 -13.20 -11.54 -1.03
N SER A 458 -13.10 -12.71 -1.65
CA SER A 458 -14.16 -13.70 -1.77
C SER A 458 -13.71 -15.03 -1.18
N GLY A 459 -14.63 -15.97 -0.97
CA GLY A 459 -14.36 -17.24 -0.31
C GLY A 459 -14.86 -17.27 1.14
N PRO A 460 -14.82 -18.44 1.81
CA PRO A 460 -15.41 -18.62 3.15
C PRO A 460 -14.89 -17.63 4.20
N ALA A 461 -13.58 -17.36 4.20
CA ALA A 461 -12.93 -16.38 5.07
C ALA A 461 -12.64 -15.05 4.34
N GLY A 462 -13.26 -14.83 3.17
CA GLY A 462 -13.13 -13.58 2.41
C GLY A 462 -13.98 -12.45 2.98
N VAL A 463 -13.55 -11.22 2.70
CA VAL A 463 -14.17 -9.98 3.18
C VAL A 463 -15.69 -9.95 2.95
N GLN A 464 -16.15 -10.38 1.76
CA GLN A 464 -17.58 -10.37 1.42
C GLN A 464 -18.39 -11.25 2.37
N ASN A 465 -17.99 -12.53 2.50
CA ASN A 465 -18.72 -13.48 3.33
C ASN A 465 -18.66 -13.13 4.83
N ILE A 466 -17.53 -12.57 5.29
CA ILE A 466 -17.41 -12.09 6.68
C ILE A 466 -18.35 -10.91 6.92
N ASN A 467 -18.38 -9.91 6.04
CA ASN A 467 -19.27 -8.76 6.18
C ASN A 467 -20.75 -9.20 6.16
N ASP A 468 -21.14 -10.11 5.25
CA ASP A 468 -22.49 -10.67 5.20
C ASP A 468 -22.87 -11.42 6.49
N ALA A 469 -21.93 -12.16 7.08
CA ALA A 469 -22.15 -12.85 8.35
C ALA A 469 -22.34 -11.86 9.52
N ILE A 470 -21.48 -10.83 9.59
CA ILE A 470 -21.59 -9.77 10.62
C ILE A 470 -22.90 -8.98 10.43
N GLU A 471 -23.30 -8.65 9.21
CA GLU A 471 -24.58 -7.97 8.97
C GLU A 471 -25.77 -8.82 9.44
N ARG A 472 -25.76 -10.14 9.22
CA ARG A 472 -26.80 -11.04 9.74
C ARG A 472 -26.85 -11.06 11.28
N LEU A 473 -25.68 -11.05 11.93
CA LEU A 473 -25.59 -10.97 13.39
C LEU A 473 -26.14 -9.62 13.92
N LEU A 474 -25.82 -8.51 13.26
CA LEU A 474 -26.37 -7.19 13.59
C LEU A 474 -27.90 -7.17 13.44
N LEU A 475 -28.44 -7.71 12.36
CA LEU A 475 -29.89 -7.79 12.13
C LEU A 475 -30.61 -8.58 13.23
N SER A 476 -30.00 -9.68 13.68
CA SER A 476 -30.57 -10.50 14.77
C SER A 476 -30.59 -9.78 16.12
N LYS A 477 -29.58 -8.90 16.39
CA LYS A 477 -29.44 -8.12 17.63
C LYS A 477 -30.32 -6.87 17.63
N ALA A 478 -30.52 -6.22 16.50
CA ALA A 478 -31.23 -4.95 16.39
C ALA A 478 -32.77 -5.02 16.59
N LYS A 479 -33.36 -6.21 16.78
CA LYS A 479 -34.82 -6.44 17.04
C LYS A 479 -35.75 -5.59 16.14
N GLY A 480 -35.39 -5.40 14.88
CA GLY A 480 -36.18 -4.63 13.89
C GLY A 480 -36.05 -3.09 13.99
N ALA A 481 -35.19 -2.57 14.84
CA ALA A 481 -34.88 -1.14 14.93
C ALA A 481 -33.65 -0.77 14.06
N ASN A 482 -33.39 0.50 13.93
CA ASN A 482 -32.33 1.17 13.18
C ASN A 482 -31.00 0.42 13.14
N ILE A 483 -30.59 -0.06 11.96
CA ILE A 483 -29.34 -0.78 11.80
C ILE A 483 -28.27 0.23 11.43
N SER A 484 -27.27 0.35 12.30
CA SER A 484 -26.07 1.11 12.01
C SER A 484 -24.94 0.17 11.61
N LYS A 485 -24.14 0.54 10.61
CA LYS A 485 -23.03 -0.28 10.15
C LYS A 485 -21.82 0.54 9.74
N ILE A 486 -20.64 -0.02 9.92
CA ILE A 486 -19.41 0.56 9.42
C ILE A 486 -19.35 0.34 7.92
N ILE A 487 -19.10 1.42 7.18
CA ILE A 487 -18.96 1.40 5.71
C ILE A 487 -17.63 2.00 5.28
N MET A 488 -17.24 1.74 4.05
CA MET A 488 -16.06 2.31 3.40
C MET A 488 -16.39 2.76 1.98
N LEU A 489 -15.80 3.88 1.58
CA LEU A 489 -15.86 4.33 0.19
C LEU A 489 -14.93 3.49 -0.68
N ASN A 490 -15.41 3.05 -1.84
CA ASN A 490 -14.61 2.35 -2.84
C ASN A 490 -14.23 3.23 -4.05
N ARG A 491 -14.62 4.51 -4.03
CA ARG A 491 -14.27 5.52 -5.05
C ARG A 491 -14.19 6.91 -4.41
N ASN A 492 -13.35 7.76 -4.99
CA ASN A 492 -13.24 9.15 -4.58
C ASN A 492 -14.56 9.92 -4.80
N GLN A 493 -14.92 10.77 -3.84
CA GLN A 493 -16.06 11.66 -3.83
C GLN A 493 -15.56 13.11 -3.71
N SER A 494 -15.08 13.67 -4.83
CA SER A 494 -14.38 14.96 -4.84
C SER A 494 -15.22 16.13 -4.34
N SER A 495 -16.56 16.11 -4.58
CA SER A 495 -17.51 17.10 -4.08
C SER A 495 -17.58 17.19 -2.57
N PHE A 496 -17.32 16.08 -1.87
CA PHE A 496 -17.33 15.99 -0.41
C PHE A 496 -15.91 15.99 0.19
N LYS A 497 -14.86 15.99 -0.64
CA LYS A 497 -13.46 15.79 -0.24
C LYS A 497 -13.25 14.48 0.52
N LEU A 498 -13.97 13.44 0.10
CA LEU A 498 -13.86 12.09 0.62
C LEU A 498 -13.17 11.18 -0.40
N TYR A 499 -12.36 10.25 0.05
CA TYR A 499 -11.51 9.42 -0.79
C TYR A 499 -11.81 7.93 -0.68
N ASN A 500 -11.37 7.19 -1.67
CA ASN A 500 -11.38 5.72 -1.62
C ASN A 500 -10.63 5.23 -0.38
N GLY A 501 -11.28 4.37 0.39
CA GLY A 501 -10.77 3.87 1.67
C GLY A 501 -11.22 4.68 2.89
N ASP A 502 -11.89 5.82 2.73
CA ASP A 502 -12.48 6.53 3.86
C ASP A 502 -13.58 5.71 4.48
N THR A 503 -13.50 5.60 5.80
CA THR A 503 -14.47 4.87 6.62
C THR A 503 -15.55 5.82 7.12
N GLY A 504 -16.79 5.37 7.14
CA GLY A 504 -17.92 6.08 7.70
C GLY A 504 -18.84 5.15 8.49
N ILE A 505 -19.84 5.72 9.13
CA ILE A 505 -20.88 4.96 9.81
C ILE A 505 -22.22 5.30 9.16
N LEU A 506 -22.88 4.28 8.62
CA LEU A 506 -24.23 4.39 8.10
C LEU A 506 -25.22 4.21 9.25
N PHE A 507 -26.12 5.18 9.42
CA PHE A 507 -27.23 5.14 10.37
C PHE A 507 -28.55 5.07 9.61
N THR A 508 -29.50 4.31 10.16
CA THR A 508 -30.89 4.33 9.69
C THR A 508 -31.74 4.87 10.84
N ASN A 509 -32.49 5.95 10.64
CA ASN A 509 -33.37 6.49 11.66
C ASN A 509 -34.72 5.74 11.73
N GLY A 510 -35.56 6.06 12.72
CA GLY A 510 -36.87 5.42 12.92
C GLY A 510 -37.85 5.57 11.75
N ASN A 511 -37.63 6.50 10.84
CA ASN A 511 -38.42 6.73 9.63
C ASN A 511 -37.85 5.98 8.40
N GLY A 512 -36.78 5.21 8.58
CA GLY A 512 -36.10 4.51 7.49
C GLY A 512 -35.16 5.37 6.64
N GLU A 513 -34.94 6.64 7.01
CA GLU A 513 -33.97 7.49 6.32
C GLU A 513 -32.55 7.11 6.73
N LYS A 514 -31.64 7.17 5.75
CA LYS A 514 -30.26 6.74 5.94
C LYS A 514 -29.30 7.92 5.82
N PHE A 515 -28.40 8.00 6.80
CA PHE A 515 -27.37 9.04 6.89
C PHE A 515 -26.01 8.38 7.11
N ILE A 516 -24.96 9.00 6.56
CA ILE A 516 -23.58 8.53 6.74
C ILE A 516 -22.81 9.59 7.50
N LEU A 517 -22.20 9.18 8.61
CA LEU A 517 -21.29 9.99 9.40
C LEU A 517 -19.86 9.77 8.90
N PHE A 518 -19.17 10.86 8.59
CA PHE A 518 -17.73 10.88 8.38
C PHE A 518 -17.07 11.83 9.37
N LYS A 519 -15.85 11.48 9.81
CA LYS A 519 -14.99 12.38 10.57
C LYS A 519 -14.04 13.07 9.58
N THR A 520 -14.10 14.39 9.56
CA THR A 520 -13.27 15.23 8.68
C THR A 520 -12.43 16.17 9.54
N ASN A 521 -11.49 16.89 8.94
CA ASN A 521 -10.69 17.93 9.62
C ASN A 521 -11.56 19.07 10.23
N ARG A 522 -12.86 19.13 9.84
CA ARG A 522 -13.83 20.09 10.37
C ARG A 522 -14.75 19.50 11.45
N GLY A 523 -14.45 18.29 11.93
CA GLY A 523 -15.28 17.55 12.84
C GLY A 523 -16.19 16.52 12.14
N PHE A 524 -17.26 16.13 12.80
CA PHE A 524 -18.24 15.16 12.31
C PHE A 524 -19.21 15.79 11.31
N VAL A 525 -19.41 15.13 10.18
CA VAL A 525 -20.33 15.57 9.14
C VAL A 525 -21.25 14.42 8.74
N PHE A 526 -22.58 14.71 8.73
CA PHE A 526 -23.58 13.77 8.24
C PHE A 526 -23.95 14.09 6.79
N TYR A 527 -23.96 13.05 5.97
CA TYR A 527 -24.45 13.11 4.59
C TYR A 527 -25.64 12.14 4.42
N PRO A 528 -26.74 12.55 3.77
CA PRO A 528 -27.76 11.60 3.35
C PRO A 528 -27.21 10.55 2.40
N GLU A 529 -27.58 9.27 2.59
CA GLU A 529 -27.04 8.16 1.78
C GLU A 529 -27.30 8.37 0.27
N TYR A 530 -28.45 8.94 -0.10
CA TYR A 530 -28.84 9.16 -1.49
C TYR A 530 -27.91 10.11 -2.28
N GLN A 531 -27.04 10.86 -1.61
CA GLN A 531 -26.04 11.70 -2.26
C GLN A 531 -24.86 10.90 -2.83
N PHE A 532 -24.73 9.65 -2.45
CA PHE A 532 -23.70 8.75 -2.95
C PHE A 532 -24.27 7.86 -4.05
N ALA A 533 -23.51 7.70 -5.14
CA ALA A 533 -23.92 6.82 -6.22
C ALA A 533 -24.05 5.36 -5.72
N PRO A 534 -24.94 4.55 -6.29
CA PRO A 534 -25.01 3.12 -6.01
C PRO A 534 -23.64 2.45 -6.14
N ASN A 535 -23.33 1.51 -5.26
CA ASN A 535 -22.07 0.75 -5.23
C ASN A 535 -20.79 1.56 -4.91
N VAL A 536 -20.91 2.79 -4.42
CA VAL A 536 -19.76 3.56 -3.90
C VAL A 536 -19.46 3.18 -2.45
N LEU A 537 -20.46 2.70 -1.73
CA LEU A 537 -20.39 2.29 -0.33
C LEU A 537 -20.31 0.77 -0.23
N GLU A 538 -19.41 0.27 0.58
CA GLU A 538 -19.35 -1.16 0.94
C GLU A 538 -19.31 -1.33 2.46
N THR A 539 -19.88 -2.42 2.97
CA THR A 539 -19.77 -2.78 4.38
C THR A 539 -18.32 -3.06 4.73
N ALA A 540 -17.85 -2.58 5.88
CA ALA A 540 -16.43 -2.55 6.22
C ALA A 540 -16.12 -2.97 7.67
N PHE A 541 -16.85 -3.93 8.23
CA PHE A 541 -16.41 -4.63 9.46
C PHE A 541 -15.17 -5.47 9.16
N ALA A 542 -15.15 -6.11 8.00
CA ALA A 542 -13.98 -6.74 7.41
C ALA A 542 -13.52 -5.97 6.18
N ILE A 543 -12.20 -5.82 6.01
CA ILE A 543 -11.56 -5.25 4.83
C ILE A 543 -10.36 -6.10 4.42
N THR A 544 -9.90 -5.95 3.17
CA THR A 544 -8.66 -6.64 2.77
C THR A 544 -7.44 -6.02 3.43
N ILE A 545 -6.40 -6.83 3.66
CA ILE A 545 -5.12 -6.35 4.20
C ILE A 545 -4.54 -5.23 3.33
N HIS A 546 -4.70 -5.29 2.01
CA HIS A 546 -4.31 -4.22 1.10
C HIS A 546 -5.04 -2.90 1.38
N LYS A 547 -6.36 -2.95 1.61
CA LYS A 547 -7.15 -1.74 1.95
C LYS A 547 -6.86 -1.21 3.36
N ALA A 548 -6.27 -2.03 4.23
CA ALA A 548 -5.86 -1.62 5.56
C ALA A 548 -4.52 -0.87 5.57
N GLN A 549 -3.76 -0.85 4.46
CA GLN A 549 -2.53 -0.07 4.36
C GLN A 549 -2.80 1.40 4.69
N GLY A 550 -1.88 2.05 5.40
CA GLY A 550 -2.10 3.39 5.93
C GLY A 550 -3.15 3.49 7.06
N SER A 551 -3.75 2.38 7.54
CA SER A 551 -4.70 2.36 8.65
C SER A 551 -4.15 1.61 9.86
N GLU A 552 -4.72 1.87 11.06
CA GLU A 552 -4.31 1.25 12.31
C GLU A 552 -5.53 1.02 13.19
N TYR A 553 -5.50 -0.08 13.96
CA TYR A 553 -6.59 -0.49 14.83
C TYR A 553 -6.03 -0.96 16.17
N ASP A 554 -6.76 -0.80 17.25
CA ASP A 554 -6.32 -1.31 18.54
C ASP A 554 -6.28 -2.84 18.53
N HIS A 555 -7.31 -3.47 17.97
CA HIS A 555 -7.45 -4.92 17.90
C HIS A 555 -7.68 -5.39 16.46
N VAL A 556 -6.89 -6.36 16.03
CA VAL A 556 -6.98 -6.93 14.67
C VAL A 556 -7.31 -8.42 14.76
N LEU A 557 -8.37 -8.84 14.08
CA LEU A 557 -8.65 -10.24 13.78
C LEU A 557 -8.30 -10.49 12.31
N MET A 558 -7.30 -11.32 12.04
CA MET A 558 -6.75 -11.53 10.72
C MET A 558 -7.01 -12.93 10.20
N PHE A 559 -7.61 -13.05 9.02
CA PHE A 559 -7.81 -14.30 8.31
C PHE A 559 -6.83 -14.41 7.15
N ILE A 560 -6.10 -15.52 7.08
CA ILE A 560 -5.26 -15.87 5.93
C ILE A 560 -5.84 -17.08 5.19
N PRO A 561 -5.48 -17.27 3.89
CA PRO A 561 -5.95 -18.42 3.11
C PRO A 561 -5.59 -19.75 3.77
N THR A 562 -6.46 -20.75 3.60
CA THR A 562 -6.28 -22.07 4.22
C THR A 562 -5.65 -23.11 3.29
N ARG A 563 -5.22 -22.71 2.08
CA ARG A 563 -4.50 -23.57 1.13
C ARG A 563 -3.03 -23.12 1.09
N PRO A 564 -2.05 -23.99 1.39
CA PRO A 564 -0.64 -23.61 1.47
C PRO A 564 -0.06 -23.00 0.18
N GLU A 565 -0.61 -23.37 -0.99
CA GLU A 565 -0.14 -22.87 -2.29
C GLU A 565 -0.83 -21.57 -2.73
N HIS A 566 -1.61 -20.94 -1.84
CA HIS A 566 -2.35 -19.74 -2.23
C HIS A 566 -1.40 -18.55 -2.47
N PRO A 567 -1.52 -17.82 -3.61
CA PRO A 567 -0.60 -16.73 -3.98
C PRO A 567 -0.50 -15.58 -2.97
N LEU A 568 -1.54 -15.38 -2.16
CA LEU A 568 -1.56 -14.34 -1.12
C LEU A 568 -0.89 -14.79 0.20
N LEU A 569 -0.37 -16.03 0.29
CA LEU A 569 0.41 -16.45 1.45
C LEU A 569 1.87 -16.02 1.28
N ASN A 570 2.22 -14.89 1.88
CA ASN A 570 3.57 -14.36 1.86
C ASN A 570 3.86 -13.49 3.08
N ARG A 571 5.16 -13.26 3.35
CA ARG A 571 5.62 -12.47 4.50
C ARG A 571 5.07 -11.06 4.52
N GLN A 572 4.95 -10.43 3.35
CA GLN A 572 4.49 -9.05 3.23
C GLN A 572 3.01 -8.91 3.64
N ILE A 573 2.16 -9.88 3.29
CA ILE A 573 0.75 -9.95 3.76
C ILE A 573 0.70 -10.08 5.28
N LEU A 574 1.46 -11.05 5.85
CA LEU A 574 1.49 -11.25 7.30
C LEU A 574 1.99 -9.98 8.01
N TYR A 575 3.14 -9.47 7.61
CA TYR A 575 3.74 -8.28 8.19
C TYR A 575 2.80 -7.08 8.12
N THR A 576 2.22 -6.82 6.94
CA THR A 576 1.29 -5.69 6.75
C THR A 576 0.07 -5.82 7.66
N GLY A 577 -0.52 -7.01 7.77
CA GLY A 577 -1.69 -7.24 8.62
C GLY A 577 -1.36 -7.16 10.11
N ILE A 578 -0.29 -7.79 10.58
CA ILE A 578 0.17 -7.77 11.97
C ILE A 578 0.45 -6.34 12.42
N THR A 579 1.14 -5.57 11.60
CA THR A 579 1.53 -4.20 11.92
C THR A 579 0.38 -3.19 11.88
N ARG A 580 -0.84 -3.60 11.52
CA ARG A 580 -2.05 -2.76 11.70
C ARG A 580 -2.55 -2.75 13.12
N ALA A 581 -2.19 -3.74 13.94
CA ALA A 581 -2.58 -3.81 15.33
C ALA A 581 -1.74 -2.87 16.20
N LYS A 582 -2.39 -2.25 17.20
CA LYS A 582 -1.71 -1.45 18.24
C LYS A 582 -1.60 -2.20 19.56
N ARG A 583 -2.63 -2.99 19.92
CA ARG A 583 -2.76 -3.67 21.22
C ARG A 583 -2.81 -5.18 21.10
N SER A 584 -3.59 -5.70 20.16
CA SER A 584 -3.66 -7.15 19.96
C SER A 584 -3.89 -7.56 18.52
N VAL A 585 -3.34 -8.71 18.16
CA VAL A 585 -3.57 -9.37 16.88
C VAL A 585 -3.90 -10.84 17.10
N THR A 586 -5.02 -11.27 16.54
CA THR A 586 -5.40 -12.68 16.45
C THR A 586 -5.33 -13.11 15.00
N ILE A 587 -4.56 -14.16 14.69
CA ILE A 587 -4.43 -14.70 13.34
C ILE A 587 -5.14 -16.04 13.27
N VAL A 588 -6.08 -16.18 12.33
CA VAL A 588 -6.82 -17.42 12.05
C VAL A 588 -6.19 -18.10 10.84
N ALA A 589 -5.60 -19.26 11.07
CA ALA A 589 -4.82 -19.99 10.07
C ALA A 589 -4.76 -21.50 10.40
N THR A 590 -4.21 -22.30 9.48
CA THR A 590 -3.64 -23.60 9.87
C THR A 590 -2.11 -23.42 10.10
N PRO A 591 -1.48 -24.30 10.91
CA PRO A 591 -0.03 -24.23 11.09
C PRO A 591 0.75 -24.26 9.77
N GLU A 592 0.30 -25.06 8.82
CA GLU A 592 0.94 -25.22 7.50
C GLU A 592 0.84 -23.93 6.67
N THR A 593 -0.34 -23.29 6.64
CA THR A 593 -0.53 -22.05 5.86
C THR A 593 0.19 -20.87 6.48
N PHE A 594 0.24 -20.81 7.81
CA PHE A 594 1.00 -19.77 8.50
C PHE A 594 2.50 -19.92 8.23
N LYS A 595 3.03 -21.16 8.31
CA LYS A 595 4.43 -21.46 7.98
C LYS A 595 4.74 -21.09 6.53
N ALA A 596 3.91 -21.52 5.58
CA ALA A 596 4.07 -21.19 4.16
C ALA A 596 4.11 -19.67 3.93
N ALA A 597 3.24 -18.91 4.62
CA ALA A 597 3.23 -17.46 4.53
C ALA A 597 4.52 -16.82 5.11
N CYS A 598 5.10 -17.38 6.17
CA CYS A 598 6.34 -16.90 6.76
C CYS A 598 7.57 -17.15 5.87
N GLU A 599 7.57 -18.25 5.13
CA GLU A 599 8.69 -18.69 4.28
C GLU A 599 8.65 -18.06 2.89
N THR A 600 7.48 -17.63 2.41
CA THR A 600 7.30 -17.08 1.07
C THR A 600 7.53 -15.57 1.07
N VAL A 601 8.49 -15.10 0.28
CA VAL A 601 8.74 -13.67 0.03
C VAL A 601 8.27 -13.31 -1.37
N ILE A 602 7.59 -12.16 -1.52
CA ILE A 602 7.26 -11.62 -2.84
C ILE A 602 8.56 -11.08 -3.45
N GLU A 603 9.01 -11.72 -4.51
CA GLU A 603 10.09 -11.23 -5.37
C GLU A 603 9.46 -10.75 -6.68
N ARG A 604 9.85 -9.58 -7.14
CA ARG A 604 9.39 -8.98 -8.40
C ARG A 604 10.58 -8.70 -9.31
N ASP A 605 10.49 -9.17 -10.54
CA ASP A 605 11.51 -8.91 -11.54
C ASP A 605 11.18 -7.61 -12.29
N THR A 606 11.74 -6.51 -11.83
CA THR A 606 11.54 -5.16 -12.42
C THR A 606 12.54 -4.86 -13.52
N GLY A 607 13.70 -5.48 -13.43
CA GLY A 607 14.83 -5.23 -14.33
C GLY A 607 15.54 -3.89 -14.13
N ILE A 608 15.24 -3.16 -13.05
CA ILE A 608 15.95 -1.91 -12.72
C ILE A 608 17.38 -2.23 -12.32
N GLU A 609 18.34 -1.50 -12.92
CA GLU A 609 19.79 -1.60 -12.67
C GLU A 609 20.32 -0.20 -12.33
N LEU A 610 20.49 0.10 -11.02
CA LEU A 610 20.84 1.44 -10.49
C LEU A 610 22.29 1.56 -10.06
#